data_e6fafc7b3d435a1be865313d230c6b75
#
_entry.id   e6fafc7b3d435a1be865313d230c6b75
#
_cell.length_a   1.000
_cell.length_b   1.000
_cell.length_c   1.000
_cell.angle_alpha   90.00
_cell.angle_beta   90.00
_cell.angle_gamma   90.00
#
_symmetry.space_group_name_H-M   'P 1'
#
loop_
_entity.id
_entity.type
_entity.pdbx_description
1 polymer ?
#
loop_
_entity_poly.entity_id
_entity_poly.type
_entity_poly.pdbx_seq_one_letter_code
_entity_poly.pdbx_strand_id
1 'polypeptide(L)'
;MRIVFFGSPEFAVPALAAVAECHEIVAVVTQPDRPAGRGGKLQSPAVKEFAIARGLPVLQPAKVRDGTLAGELKALAPDLFVVVAYGRILPPDLLAVPKLGPWNVHASILPKFRGAAPIQWAVIRGEAITGVTIMRMEEGLDTGPAAALATAPILVDDTAGTLAKRLAPLGARLLLETLPRIADGTVALQEQDSAAATLAPPLAKVDGQLDFRQPACVVSAQARGVDPWPGATMLLEGEVAKVFLPTIVDGQGQPGEVLGLMSHGLAIACGTGVIAFSEIQLPGRKRMPAKALLAGHPIVPGTILGRLNPT
;
A
#
# COMPACT_ATOMS: atom_id res chain seq x y z
N MET A 1 23.95 -9.04 13.87
CA MET A 1 24.23 -7.73 13.25
C MET A 1 23.56 -6.65 14.05
N ARG A 2 24.13 -5.44 14.06
CA ARG A 2 23.55 -4.20 14.58
C ARG A 2 22.74 -3.54 13.47
N ILE A 3 21.43 -3.49 13.63
CA ILE A 3 20.50 -3.05 12.56
C ILE A 3 19.77 -1.79 12.96
N VAL A 4 19.71 -0.82 12.07
CA VAL A 4 18.75 0.28 12.12
C VAL A 4 17.58 -0.07 11.21
N PHE A 5 16.38 -0.04 11.77
CA PHE A 5 15.15 -0.33 11.03
C PHE A 5 14.39 0.95 10.71
N PHE A 6 14.05 1.15 9.44
CA PHE A 6 13.22 2.26 8.96
C PHE A 6 11.86 1.75 8.52
N GLY A 7 10.80 2.27 9.12
CA GLY A 7 9.44 1.89 8.75
C GLY A 7 8.39 2.72 9.46
N SER A 8 7.14 2.72 8.96
CA SER A 8 6.06 3.48 9.60
C SER A 8 4.75 2.71 9.69
N PRO A 9 4.15 2.18 8.59
CA PRO A 9 2.84 1.56 8.62
C PRO A 9 2.88 0.13 9.18
N GLU A 10 1.69 -0.42 9.39
CA GLU A 10 1.47 -1.80 9.85
C GLU A 10 2.19 -2.84 8.97
N PHE A 11 2.30 -2.57 7.66
CA PHE A 11 3.03 -3.42 6.72
C PHE A 11 4.48 -3.70 7.12
N ALA A 12 5.15 -2.77 7.80
CA ALA A 12 6.54 -2.91 8.21
C ALA A 12 6.72 -3.69 9.53
N VAL A 13 5.66 -3.83 10.33
CA VAL A 13 5.73 -4.46 11.66
C VAL A 13 6.20 -5.91 11.62
N PRO A 14 5.71 -6.79 10.72
CA PRO A 14 6.20 -8.17 10.66
C PRO A 14 7.70 -8.30 10.37
N ALA A 15 8.24 -7.41 9.51
CA ALA A 15 9.67 -7.39 9.22
C ALA A 15 10.49 -6.93 10.43
N LEU A 16 10.06 -5.87 11.14
CA LEU A 16 10.71 -5.43 12.38
C LEU A 16 10.67 -6.51 13.44
N ALA A 17 9.52 -7.16 13.64
CA ALA A 17 9.37 -8.24 14.61
C ALA A 17 10.35 -9.38 14.32
N ALA A 18 10.40 -9.83 13.08
CA ALA A 18 11.25 -10.93 12.65
C ALA A 18 12.75 -10.63 12.82
N VAL A 19 13.17 -9.40 12.44
CA VAL A 19 14.58 -8.99 12.56
C VAL A 19 14.97 -8.81 14.04
N ALA A 20 14.09 -8.30 14.89
CA ALA A 20 14.34 -8.08 16.31
C ALA A 20 14.49 -9.39 17.12
N GLU A 21 13.99 -10.52 16.62
CA GLU A 21 14.18 -11.84 17.26
C GLU A 21 15.58 -12.41 17.03
N CYS A 22 16.25 -12.01 15.93
CA CYS A 22 17.51 -12.61 15.51
C CYS A 22 18.70 -11.66 15.56
N HIS A 23 18.46 -10.32 15.66
CA HIS A 23 19.48 -9.30 15.56
C HIS A 23 19.28 -8.19 16.58
N GLU A 24 20.34 -7.44 16.86
CA GLU A 24 20.29 -6.25 17.71
C GLU A 24 19.70 -5.06 16.94
N ILE A 25 18.54 -4.57 17.33
CA ILE A 25 17.96 -3.34 16.78
C ILE A 25 18.51 -2.15 17.57
N VAL A 26 19.44 -1.43 16.96
CA VAL A 26 20.09 -0.29 17.60
C VAL A 26 19.28 1.01 17.50
N ALA A 27 18.39 1.11 16.51
CA ALA A 27 17.39 2.17 16.41
C ALA A 27 16.25 1.74 15.49
N VAL A 28 15.05 2.24 15.79
CA VAL A 28 13.87 2.18 14.91
C VAL A 28 13.54 3.61 14.49
N VAL A 29 13.68 3.90 13.21
CA VAL A 29 13.40 5.22 12.63
C VAL A 29 12.03 5.20 11.98
N THR A 30 11.13 6.06 12.45
CA THR A 30 9.76 6.13 11.93
C THR A 30 9.31 7.57 11.66
N GLN A 31 8.22 7.74 10.93
CA GLN A 31 7.63 9.07 10.70
C GLN A 31 7.15 9.67 12.04
N PRO A 32 7.16 11.00 12.19
CA PRO A 32 6.54 11.66 13.33
C PRO A 32 5.06 11.33 13.46
N ASP A 33 4.54 11.39 14.69
CA ASP A 33 3.11 11.29 14.95
C ASP A 33 2.36 12.36 14.16
N ARG A 34 1.21 12.01 13.62
CA ARG A 34 0.40 12.93 12.80
C ARG A 34 -1.03 12.97 13.29
N PRO A 35 -1.70 14.14 13.21
CA PRO A 35 -3.12 14.21 13.44
C PRO A 35 -3.87 13.27 12.46
N ALA A 36 -4.75 12.42 12.97
CA ALA A 36 -5.54 11.50 12.16
C ALA A 36 -7.00 11.45 12.63
N GLY A 37 -7.89 11.10 11.71
CA GLY A 37 -9.32 10.93 11.98
C GLY A 37 -10.07 12.23 12.28
N ARG A 38 -11.38 12.07 12.58
CA ARG A 38 -12.24 13.17 13.00
C ARG A 38 -11.84 13.60 14.42
N GLY A 39 -11.39 14.84 14.58
CA GLY A 39 -10.94 15.41 15.88
C GLY A 39 -9.43 15.56 16.03
N GLY A 40 -8.63 15.19 14.99
CA GLY A 40 -7.20 15.54 14.95
C GLY A 40 -6.34 14.95 16.06
N LYS A 41 -6.74 13.84 16.69
CA LYS A 41 -5.90 13.16 17.69
C LYS A 41 -4.60 12.70 17.04
N LEU A 42 -3.49 12.93 17.72
CA LEU A 42 -2.19 12.41 17.29
C LEU A 42 -2.25 10.88 17.25
N GLN A 43 -1.93 10.31 16.10
CA GLN A 43 -1.80 8.88 15.89
C GLN A 43 -0.33 8.55 15.67
N SER A 44 0.17 7.61 16.45
CA SER A 44 1.51 7.08 16.29
C SER A 44 1.58 6.11 15.11
N PRO A 45 2.69 6.05 14.37
CA PRO A 45 2.96 4.97 13.42
C PRO A 45 2.92 3.60 14.10
N ALA A 46 2.39 2.58 13.42
CA ALA A 46 2.30 1.22 13.96
C ALA A 46 3.67 0.65 14.36
N VAL A 47 4.72 0.98 13.59
CA VAL A 47 6.11 0.61 13.89
C VAL A 47 6.58 1.23 15.20
N LYS A 48 6.21 2.49 15.52
CA LYS A 48 6.53 3.12 16.80
C LYS A 48 5.86 2.40 17.98
N GLU A 49 4.57 2.12 17.86
CA GLU A 49 3.82 1.43 18.91
C GLU A 49 4.42 0.05 19.20
N PHE A 50 4.73 -0.71 18.15
CA PHE A 50 5.40 -2.00 18.27
C PHE A 50 6.80 -1.88 18.92
N ALA A 51 7.61 -0.92 18.47
CA ALA A 51 8.97 -0.72 18.99
C ALA A 51 8.96 -0.35 20.49
N ILE A 52 8.08 0.56 20.91
CA ILE A 52 7.92 0.93 22.32
C ILE A 52 7.49 -0.28 23.16
N ALA A 53 6.52 -1.06 22.69
CA ALA A 53 6.06 -2.25 23.40
C ALA A 53 7.15 -3.33 23.58
N ARG A 54 8.21 -3.30 22.74
CA ARG A 54 9.38 -4.19 22.81
C ARG A 54 10.61 -3.54 23.46
N GLY A 55 10.51 -2.30 23.95
CA GLY A 55 11.63 -1.57 24.54
C GLY A 55 12.74 -1.20 23.55
N LEU A 56 12.44 -1.14 22.25
CA LEU A 56 13.40 -0.78 21.22
C LEU A 56 13.57 0.75 21.15
N PRO A 57 14.79 1.26 20.87
CA PRO A 57 15.03 2.69 20.74
C PRO A 57 14.30 3.26 19.52
N VAL A 58 13.52 4.34 19.69
CA VAL A 58 12.73 4.97 18.62
C VAL A 58 13.24 6.38 18.32
N LEU A 59 13.45 6.67 17.03
CA LEU A 59 13.78 7.98 16.51
C LEU A 59 12.68 8.46 15.54
N GLN A 60 12.22 9.70 15.71
CA GLN A 60 11.22 10.33 14.85
C GLN A 60 11.75 11.65 14.28
N PRO A 61 12.71 11.60 13.33
CA PRO A 61 13.34 12.81 12.81
C PRO A 61 12.31 13.65 12.04
N ALA A 62 12.25 14.95 12.33
CA ALA A 62 11.44 15.87 11.55
C ALA A 62 11.99 16.05 10.13
N LYS A 63 13.31 16.02 9.98
CA LYS A 63 14.05 16.11 8.72
C LYS A 63 15.02 14.94 8.58
N VAL A 64 15.32 14.55 7.33
CA VAL A 64 16.25 13.45 7.03
C VAL A 64 17.41 13.88 6.11
N ARG A 65 17.40 15.16 5.67
CA ARG A 65 18.35 15.69 4.68
C ARG A 65 19.29 16.76 5.23
N ASP A 66 19.31 16.98 6.52
CA ASP A 66 20.14 18.00 7.18
C ASP A 66 21.43 17.44 7.81
N GLY A 67 21.71 16.15 7.61
CA GLY A 67 22.88 15.46 8.13
C GLY A 67 22.80 15.05 9.61
N THR A 68 21.84 15.59 10.39
CA THR A 68 21.71 15.30 11.82
C THR A 68 21.46 13.82 12.08
N LEU A 69 20.48 13.23 11.39
CA LEU A 69 20.15 11.81 11.54
C LEU A 69 21.32 10.92 11.10
N ALA A 70 22.05 11.28 10.03
CA ALA A 70 23.21 10.51 9.58
C ALA A 70 24.31 10.49 10.65
N GLY A 71 24.57 11.62 11.32
CA GLY A 71 25.51 11.71 12.42
C GLY A 71 25.10 10.86 13.63
N GLU A 72 23.82 10.93 14.05
CA GLU A 72 23.28 10.12 15.14
C GLU A 72 23.39 8.62 14.85
N LEU A 73 22.97 8.18 13.65
CA LEU A 73 23.01 6.78 13.29
C LEU A 73 24.44 6.26 13.11
N LYS A 74 25.36 7.08 12.61
CA LYS A 74 26.78 6.72 12.48
C LYS A 74 27.40 6.43 13.85
N ALA A 75 27.05 7.18 14.88
CA ALA A 75 27.51 6.94 16.24
C ALA A 75 27.05 5.59 16.82
N LEU A 76 25.94 5.04 16.33
CA LEU A 76 25.46 3.71 16.69
C LEU A 76 26.22 2.58 15.97
N ALA A 77 27.12 2.89 15.03
CA ALA A 77 27.90 1.94 14.26
C ALA A 77 27.08 0.74 13.69
N PRO A 78 26.01 0.99 12.91
CA PRO A 78 25.16 -0.06 12.38
C PRO A 78 25.90 -0.86 11.30
N ASP A 79 25.62 -2.16 11.28
CA ASP A 79 26.09 -3.03 10.21
C ASP A 79 25.21 -2.87 8.97
N LEU A 80 23.89 -2.73 9.17
CA LEU A 80 22.92 -2.75 8.08
C LEU A 80 21.72 -1.84 8.37
N PHE A 81 21.13 -1.24 7.32
CA PHE A 81 19.82 -0.65 7.39
C PHE A 81 18.80 -1.58 6.72
N VAL A 82 17.66 -1.77 7.39
CA VAL A 82 16.46 -2.38 6.83
C VAL A 82 15.41 -1.30 6.66
N VAL A 83 14.89 -1.13 5.46
CA VAL A 83 13.89 -0.10 5.13
C VAL A 83 12.62 -0.78 4.64
N VAL A 84 11.48 -0.49 5.27
CA VAL A 84 10.18 -1.06 4.88
C VAL A 84 9.12 0.05 4.96
N ALA A 85 8.65 0.51 3.82
CA ALA A 85 7.59 1.53 3.74
C ALA A 85 7.82 2.74 4.68
N TYR A 86 9.02 3.28 4.73
CA TYR A 86 9.36 4.43 5.58
C TYR A 86 8.69 5.72 5.10
N GLY A 87 8.48 5.87 3.79
CA GLY A 87 7.77 6.99 3.19
C GLY A 87 8.60 8.28 3.05
N ARG A 88 9.93 8.18 3.12
CA ARG A 88 10.86 9.27 2.79
C ARG A 88 12.05 8.71 2.01
N ILE A 89 12.57 9.53 1.10
CA ILE A 89 13.82 9.23 0.39
C ILE A 89 14.98 9.44 1.35
N LEU A 90 15.86 8.44 1.46
CA LEU A 90 17.08 8.51 2.23
C LEU A 90 18.15 9.23 1.38
N PRO A 91 18.76 10.30 1.90
CA PRO A 91 19.81 11.03 1.19
C PRO A 91 21.14 10.22 1.18
N PRO A 92 22.09 10.56 0.30
CA PRO A 92 23.35 9.82 0.12
C PRO A 92 24.16 9.64 1.40
N ASP A 93 24.19 10.64 2.27
CA ASP A 93 24.88 10.59 3.56
C ASP A 93 24.30 9.53 4.51
N LEU A 94 22.97 9.32 4.49
CA LEU A 94 22.32 8.22 5.21
C LEU A 94 22.59 6.85 4.56
N LEU A 95 22.50 6.77 3.22
CA LEU A 95 22.77 5.52 2.49
C LEU A 95 24.19 4.98 2.73
N ALA A 96 25.14 5.86 3.00
CA ALA A 96 26.54 5.52 3.25
C ALA A 96 26.85 5.13 4.70
N VAL A 97 25.91 5.24 5.65
CA VAL A 97 26.17 4.96 7.08
C VAL A 97 26.41 3.48 7.37
N PRO A 98 25.55 2.53 6.92
CA PRO A 98 25.68 1.12 7.31
C PRO A 98 26.79 0.42 6.51
N LYS A 99 27.60 -0.41 7.19
CA LYS A 99 28.75 -1.13 6.58
C LYS A 99 28.34 -2.06 5.44
N LEU A 100 27.20 -2.74 5.58
CA LEU A 100 26.65 -3.72 4.62
C LEU A 100 25.59 -3.10 3.71
N GLY A 101 25.42 -1.77 3.78
CA GLY A 101 24.48 -1.01 2.97
C GLY A 101 23.04 -0.99 3.49
N PRO A 102 22.20 -0.15 2.86
CA PRO A 102 20.77 -0.07 3.13
C PRO A 102 20.01 -1.04 2.22
N TRP A 103 19.03 -1.75 2.78
CA TRP A 103 18.23 -2.76 2.09
C TRP A 103 16.74 -2.46 2.25
N ASN A 104 16.01 -2.51 1.14
CA ASN A 104 14.57 -2.28 1.12
C ASN A 104 13.79 -3.57 0.90
N VAL A 105 12.70 -3.72 1.66
CA VAL A 105 11.65 -4.70 1.41
C VAL A 105 10.57 -4.02 0.57
N HIS A 106 10.68 -4.15 -0.75
CA HIS A 106 9.78 -3.51 -1.69
C HIS A 106 8.62 -4.43 -2.06
N ALA A 107 7.39 -3.92 -1.98
CA ALA A 107 6.17 -4.71 -2.13
C ALA A 107 5.73 -4.87 -3.59
N SER A 108 6.65 -5.20 -4.49
CA SER A 108 6.37 -5.57 -5.88
C SER A 108 7.44 -6.53 -6.42
N ILE A 109 7.19 -7.06 -7.61
CA ILE A 109 8.18 -7.75 -8.44
C ILE A 109 8.93 -6.69 -9.27
N LEU A 110 10.05 -6.19 -8.73
CA LEU A 110 10.86 -5.22 -9.45
C LEU A 110 11.39 -5.81 -10.77
N PRO A 111 11.50 -5.00 -11.85
CA PRO A 111 11.42 -3.54 -11.87
C PRO A 111 10.00 -2.96 -12.01
N LYS A 112 8.95 -3.77 -11.98
CA LYS A 112 7.57 -3.26 -12.01
C LYS A 112 7.21 -2.57 -10.70
N PHE A 113 6.41 -1.49 -10.81
CA PHE A 113 5.83 -0.76 -9.68
C PHE A 113 6.87 -0.15 -8.73
N ARG A 114 7.92 0.50 -9.27
CA ARG A 114 8.81 1.35 -8.49
C ARG A 114 8.03 2.52 -7.90
N GLY A 115 8.22 2.83 -6.61
CA GLY A 115 7.60 3.98 -5.96
C GLY A 115 6.78 3.65 -4.72
N ALA A 116 5.87 4.57 -4.36
CA ALA A 116 5.28 4.63 -3.02
C ALA A 116 4.06 3.70 -2.81
N ALA A 117 3.37 3.27 -3.89
CA ALA A 117 2.12 2.53 -3.78
C ALA A 117 2.08 1.25 -4.64
N PRO A 118 3.12 0.37 -4.59
CA PRO A 118 3.22 -0.79 -5.47
C PRO A 118 2.07 -1.78 -5.33
N ILE A 119 1.59 -2.04 -4.11
CA ILE A 119 0.49 -2.96 -3.83
C ILE A 119 -0.81 -2.46 -4.46
N GLN A 120 -1.12 -1.18 -4.25
CA GLN A 120 -2.31 -0.55 -4.78
C GLN A 120 -2.33 -0.59 -6.30
N TRP A 121 -1.23 -0.18 -6.94
CA TRP A 121 -1.14 -0.15 -8.40
C TRP A 121 -1.14 -1.54 -9.02
N ALA A 122 -0.59 -2.55 -8.37
CA ALA A 122 -0.70 -3.93 -8.86
C ALA A 122 -2.17 -4.40 -8.92
N VAL A 123 -2.98 -4.08 -7.90
CA VAL A 123 -4.43 -4.38 -7.91
C VAL A 123 -5.17 -3.53 -8.94
N ILE A 124 -4.95 -2.21 -8.98
CA ILE A 124 -5.60 -1.28 -9.94
C ILE A 124 -5.33 -1.69 -11.38
N ARG A 125 -4.12 -2.16 -11.68
CA ARG A 125 -3.74 -2.61 -13.04
C ARG A 125 -4.25 -4.00 -13.38
N GLY A 126 -4.90 -4.69 -12.43
CA GLY A 126 -5.45 -6.02 -12.66
C GLY A 126 -4.38 -7.10 -12.84
N GLU A 127 -3.20 -6.93 -12.23
CA GLU A 127 -2.16 -7.96 -12.26
C GLU A 127 -2.66 -9.23 -11.57
N ALA A 128 -2.34 -10.37 -12.14
CA ALA A 128 -2.68 -11.67 -11.54
C ALA A 128 -1.71 -12.08 -10.43
N ILE A 129 -0.47 -11.59 -10.51
CA ILE A 129 0.64 -11.95 -9.62
C ILE A 129 1.38 -10.68 -9.22
N THR A 130 1.74 -10.60 -7.95
CA THR A 130 2.67 -9.62 -7.40
C THR A 130 3.68 -10.32 -6.49
N GLY A 131 4.40 -9.59 -5.66
CA GLY A 131 5.36 -10.19 -4.75
C GLY A 131 6.08 -9.16 -3.89
N VAL A 132 7.21 -9.60 -3.35
CA VAL A 132 8.12 -8.77 -2.58
C VAL A 132 9.54 -8.97 -3.10
N THR A 133 10.27 -7.88 -3.26
CA THR A 133 11.69 -7.88 -3.65
C THR A 133 12.54 -7.32 -2.50
N ILE A 134 13.59 -8.04 -2.12
CA ILE A 134 14.67 -7.48 -1.30
C ILE A 134 15.68 -6.88 -2.25
N MET A 135 15.92 -5.57 -2.12
CA MET A 135 16.85 -4.84 -2.97
C MET A 135 17.84 -4.00 -2.16
N ARG A 136 19.05 -3.82 -2.67
CA ARG A 136 19.99 -2.85 -2.13
C ARG A 136 19.56 -1.45 -2.57
N MET A 137 19.48 -0.51 -1.64
CA MET A 137 19.07 0.86 -1.98
C MET A 137 20.24 1.66 -2.53
N GLU A 138 19.91 2.51 -3.49
CA GLU A 138 20.77 3.49 -4.14
C GLU A 138 20.03 4.84 -4.21
N GLU A 139 20.64 5.86 -4.81
CA GLU A 139 20.03 7.20 -4.89
C GLU A 139 18.75 7.26 -5.75
N GLY A 140 18.51 6.29 -6.62
CA GLY A 140 17.32 6.23 -7.47
C GLY A 140 16.08 5.75 -6.72
N LEU A 141 14.90 6.01 -7.29
CA LEU A 141 13.63 5.51 -6.77
C LEU A 141 13.49 4.02 -7.09
N ASP A 142 13.80 3.17 -6.12
CA ASP A 142 13.73 1.71 -6.19
C ASP A 142 14.49 1.12 -7.42
N THR A 143 15.64 1.73 -7.77
CA THR A 143 16.43 1.35 -8.95
C THR A 143 17.55 0.38 -8.64
N GLY A 144 17.97 0.25 -7.38
CA GLY A 144 19.10 -0.59 -6.99
C GLY A 144 18.88 -2.07 -7.26
N PRO A 145 19.96 -2.88 -7.24
CA PRO A 145 19.90 -4.29 -7.62
C PRO A 145 19.09 -5.13 -6.65
N ALA A 146 18.35 -6.11 -7.21
CA ALA A 146 17.56 -7.07 -6.46
C ALA A 146 18.45 -8.22 -5.92
N ALA A 147 18.22 -8.62 -4.68
CA ALA A 147 18.90 -9.73 -4.02
C ALA A 147 18.04 -10.99 -3.92
N ALA A 148 16.73 -10.82 -3.72
CA ALA A 148 15.80 -11.91 -3.58
C ALA A 148 14.39 -11.47 -3.99
N LEU A 149 13.58 -12.43 -4.43
CA LEU A 149 12.21 -12.21 -4.88
C LEU A 149 11.32 -13.35 -4.37
N ALA A 150 10.12 -13.00 -3.88
CA ALA A 150 9.06 -13.96 -3.60
C ALA A 150 7.76 -13.47 -4.23
N THR A 151 7.05 -14.38 -4.91
CA THR A 151 5.78 -14.07 -5.60
C THR A 151 4.57 -14.47 -4.77
N ALA A 152 3.45 -13.80 -5.02
CA ALA A 152 2.15 -14.13 -4.46
C ALA A 152 1.05 -13.85 -5.49
N PRO A 153 0.00 -14.69 -5.60
CA PRO A 153 -1.15 -14.39 -6.46
C PRO A 153 -1.96 -13.24 -5.87
N ILE A 154 -2.55 -12.42 -6.74
CA ILE A 154 -3.60 -11.48 -6.37
C ILE A 154 -4.93 -12.19 -6.55
N LEU A 155 -5.66 -12.41 -5.46
CA LEU A 155 -6.94 -13.11 -5.48
C LEU A 155 -8.04 -12.19 -6.04
N VAL A 156 -9.11 -12.79 -6.55
CA VAL A 156 -10.22 -12.07 -7.19
C VAL A 156 -10.92 -11.07 -6.27
N ASP A 157 -10.92 -11.33 -4.99
CA ASP A 157 -11.50 -10.52 -3.93
C ASP A 157 -10.48 -9.71 -3.12
N ASP A 158 -9.17 -9.82 -3.44
CA ASP A 158 -8.16 -9.03 -2.76
C ASP A 158 -8.40 -7.54 -2.98
N THR A 159 -8.42 -6.81 -1.88
CA THR A 159 -8.18 -5.36 -1.86
C THR A 159 -6.69 -5.10 -1.66
N ALA A 160 -6.24 -3.86 -1.89
CA ALA A 160 -4.86 -3.50 -1.54
C ALA A 160 -4.57 -3.74 -0.05
N GLY A 161 -5.57 -3.54 0.82
CA GLY A 161 -5.45 -3.80 2.26
C GLY A 161 -5.30 -5.28 2.60
N THR A 162 -6.08 -6.18 2.00
CA THR A 162 -5.96 -7.63 2.25
C THR A 162 -4.68 -8.19 1.66
N LEU A 163 -4.31 -7.76 0.46
CA LEU A 163 -3.06 -8.14 -0.19
C LEU A 163 -1.84 -7.70 0.63
N ALA A 164 -1.84 -6.48 1.18
CA ALA A 164 -0.78 -6.00 2.05
C ALA A 164 -0.57 -6.89 3.27
N LYS A 165 -1.66 -7.37 3.90
CA LYS A 165 -1.60 -8.30 5.04
C LYS A 165 -0.96 -9.65 4.69
N ARG A 166 -1.06 -10.09 3.44
CA ARG A 166 -0.42 -11.32 2.94
C ARG A 166 1.04 -11.10 2.54
N LEU A 167 1.35 -9.94 1.94
CA LEU A 167 2.71 -9.61 1.50
C LEU A 167 3.64 -9.24 2.66
N ALA A 168 3.14 -8.64 3.75
CA ALA A 168 3.97 -8.25 4.89
C ALA A 168 4.72 -9.43 5.54
N PRO A 169 4.08 -10.56 5.93
CA PRO A 169 4.80 -11.72 6.44
C PRO A 169 5.66 -12.41 5.38
N LEU A 170 5.27 -12.37 4.09
CA LEU A 170 6.09 -12.89 3.00
C LEU A 170 7.41 -12.12 2.90
N GLY A 171 7.35 -10.78 2.96
CA GLY A 171 8.53 -9.92 2.95
C GLY A 171 9.43 -10.10 4.17
N ALA A 172 8.83 -10.26 5.35
CA ALA A 172 9.58 -10.53 6.58
C ALA A 172 10.37 -11.85 6.49
N ARG A 173 9.74 -12.92 6.00
CA ARG A 173 10.41 -14.21 5.80
C ARG A 173 11.54 -14.11 4.78
N LEU A 174 11.25 -13.52 3.60
CA LEU A 174 12.25 -13.35 2.54
C LEU A 174 13.45 -12.53 3.01
N LEU A 175 13.21 -11.50 3.83
CA LEU A 175 14.26 -10.70 4.45
C LEU A 175 15.16 -11.57 5.35
N LEU A 176 14.57 -12.35 6.27
CA LEU A 176 15.35 -13.23 7.16
C LEU A 176 16.17 -14.27 6.40
N GLU A 177 15.64 -14.82 5.32
CA GLU A 177 16.35 -15.76 4.44
C GLU A 177 17.52 -15.09 3.68
N THR A 178 17.43 -13.77 3.46
CA THR A 178 18.44 -13.01 2.70
C THR A 178 19.54 -12.44 3.60
N LEU A 179 19.22 -12.07 4.84
CA LEU A 179 20.15 -11.42 5.78
C LEU A 179 21.47 -12.18 6.02
N PRO A 180 21.50 -13.52 6.18
CA PRO A 180 22.77 -14.24 6.33
C PRO A 180 23.69 -14.08 5.12
N ARG A 181 23.13 -14.14 3.91
CA ARG A 181 23.90 -13.96 2.66
C ARG A 181 24.42 -12.53 2.47
N ILE A 182 23.70 -11.54 3.01
CA ILE A 182 24.19 -10.17 3.07
C ILE A 182 25.36 -10.06 4.06
N ALA A 183 25.24 -10.71 5.22
CA ALA A 183 26.25 -10.65 6.28
C ALA A 183 27.57 -11.29 5.90
N ASP A 184 27.56 -12.39 5.16
CA ASP A 184 28.75 -13.12 4.70
C ASP A 184 29.25 -12.68 3.32
N GLY A 185 28.55 -11.72 2.66
CA GLY A 185 28.92 -11.20 1.35
C GLY A 185 28.64 -12.14 0.17
N THR A 186 27.87 -13.24 0.38
CA THR A 186 27.52 -14.20 -0.68
C THR A 186 26.23 -13.88 -1.40
N VAL A 187 25.57 -12.76 -1.07
CA VAL A 187 24.35 -12.34 -1.72
C VAL A 187 24.59 -12.02 -3.21
N ALA A 188 23.89 -12.73 -4.09
CA ALA A 188 23.91 -12.42 -5.52
C ALA A 188 22.99 -11.22 -5.79
N LEU A 189 23.51 -10.23 -6.48
CA LEU A 189 22.77 -9.04 -6.89
C LEU A 189 22.44 -9.12 -8.37
N GLN A 190 21.20 -8.87 -8.70
CA GLN A 190 20.71 -8.80 -10.08
C GLN A 190 20.31 -7.35 -10.40
N GLU A 191 20.97 -6.76 -11.38
CA GLU A 191 20.60 -5.45 -11.90
C GLU A 191 19.19 -5.48 -12.50
N GLN A 192 18.46 -4.40 -12.29
CA GLN A 192 17.10 -4.27 -12.80
C GLN A 192 17.11 -3.82 -14.26
N ASP A 193 16.30 -4.47 -15.12
CA ASP A 193 16.04 -3.98 -16.48
C ASP A 193 15.17 -2.72 -16.42
N SER A 194 15.80 -1.56 -16.61
CA SER A 194 15.09 -0.28 -16.58
C SER A 194 14.09 -0.09 -17.72
N ALA A 195 14.21 -0.84 -18.83
CA ALA A 195 13.24 -0.80 -19.92
C ALA A 195 11.91 -1.47 -19.55
N ALA A 196 11.93 -2.44 -18.62
CA ALA A 196 10.74 -3.11 -18.09
C ALA A 196 10.14 -2.40 -16.85
N ALA A 197 10.73 -1.28 -16.41
CA ALA A 197 10.28 -0.59 -15.21
C ALA A 197 8.92 0.09 -15.41
N THR A 198 8.06 -0.02 -14.41
CA THR A 198 6.82 0.76 -14.30
C THR A 198 6.77 1.51 -12.98
N LEU A 199 6.00 2.60 -12.94
CA LEU A 199 5.89 3.45 -11.76
C LEU A 199 4.61 3.18 -10.97
N ALA A 200 4.72 3.32 -9.66
CA ALA A 200 3.63 3.26 -8.68
C ALA A 200 3.63 4.54 -7.81
N PRO A 201 3.17 5.68 -8.36
CA PRO A 201 3.15 6.93 -7.62
C PRO A 201 2.24 6.86 -6.39
N PRO A 202 2.40 7.77 -5.41
CA PRO A 202 1.46 7.88 -4.30
C PRO A 202 0.04 8.06 -4.84
N LEU A 203 -0.94 7.37 -4.24
CA LEU A 203 -2.34 7.60 -4.57
C LEU A 203 -2.80 8.99 -4.09
N ALA A 204 -3.76 9.56 -4.80
CA ALA A 204 -4.48 10.77 -4.43
C ALA A 204 -5.98 10.46 -4.28
N LYS A 205 -6.76 11.39 -3.73
CA LYS A 205 -8.21 11.20 -3.60
C LYS A 205 -8.91 10.98 -4.94
N VAL A 206 -8.40 11.59 -6.01
CA VAL A 206 -8.94 11.44 -7.36
C VAL A 206 -8.84 10.00 -7.88
N ASP A 207 -7.84 9.23 -7.47
CA ASP A 207 -7.68 7.84 -7.87
C ASP A 207 -8.81 6.93 -7.35
N GLY A 208 -9.54 7.40 -6.32
CA GLY A 208 -10.74 6.72 -5.81
C GLY A 208 -12.01 6.98 -6.61
N GLN A 209 -12.02 7.93 -7.54
CA GLN A 209 -13.21 8.26 -8.33
C GLN A 209 -13.43 7.21 -9.42
N LEU A 210 -14.56 6.48 -9.34
CA LEU A 210 -14.89 5.45 -10.31
C LEU A 210 -15.46 6.06 -11.61
N ASP A 211 -14.99 5.55 -12.75
CA ASP A 211 -15.53 5.87 -14.06
C ASP A 211 -16.24 4.64 -14.65
N PHE A 212 -17.55 4.61 -14.55
CA PHE A 212 -18.38 3.52 -15.03
C PHE A 212 -18.43 3.39 -16.58
N ARG A 213 -17.80 4.29 -17.34
CA ARG A 213 -17.60 4.09 -18.80
C ARG A 213 -16.53 3.05 -19.09
N GLN A 214 -15.67 2.73 -18.10
CA GLN A 214 -14.70 1.66 -18.19
C GLN A 214 -15.38 0.28 -18.11
N PRO A 215 -14.75 -0.79 -18.56
CA PRO A 215 -15.22 -2.16 -18.33
C PRO A 215 -15.37 -2.47 -16.81
N ALA A 216 -16.35 -3.30 -16.47
CA ALA A 216 -16.60 -3.70 -15.07
C ALA A 216 -15.36 -4.30 -14.38
N CYS A 217 -14.51 -5.03 -15.09
CA CYS A 217 -13.26 -5.57 -14.55
C CYS A 217 -12.26 -4.46 -14.16
N VAL A 218 -12.18 -3.37 -14.92
CA VAL A 218 -11.32 -2.21 -14.63
C VAL A 218 -11.86 -1.46 -13.42
N VAL A 219 -13.18 -1.20 -13.38
CA VAL A 219 -13.84 -0.53 -12.25
C VAL A 219 -13.68 -1.36 -10.96
N SER A 220 -13.82 -2.69 -11.05
CA SER A 220 -13.62 -3.60 -9.92
C SER A 220 -12.17 -3.57 -9.42
N ALA A 221 -11.19 -3.64 -10.32
CA ALA A 221 -9.77 -3.59 -9.97
C ALA A 221 -9.41 -2.24 -9.30
N GLN A 222 -9.92 -1.12 -9.86
CA GLN A 222 -9.73 0.20 -9.26
C GLN A 222 -10.35 0.25 -7.86
N ALA A 223 -11.61 -0.17 -7.69
CA ALA A 223 -12.30 -0.13 -6.41
C ALA A 223 -11.58 -0.94 -5.32
N ARG A 224 -11.03 -2.11 -5.67
CA ARG A 224 -10.24 -2.95 -4.76
C ARG A 224 -8.86 -2.36 -4.47
N GLY A 225 -8.21 -1.80 -5.48
CA GLY A 225 -6.85 -1.25 -5.34
C GLY A 225 -6.79 0.02 -4.49
N VAL A 226 -7.86 0.80 -4.43
CA VAL A 226 -7.95 1.99 -3.58
C VAL A 226 -8.50 1.73 -2.18
N ASP A 227 -8.88 0.51 -1.84
CA ASP A 227 -9.35 0.13 -0.50
C ASP A 227 -8.14 -0.34 0.36
N PRO A 228 -7.91 0.23 1.56
CA PRO A 228 -8.78 1.13 2.34
C PRO A 228 -8.63 2.63 2.05
N TRP A 229 -7.62 3.06 1.34
CA TRP A 229 -7.37 4.47 1.07
C TRP A 229 -6.96 4.70 -0.40
N PRO A 230 -7.51 5.72 -1.06
CA PRO A 230 -8.47 6.72 -0.60
C PRO A 230 -9.91 6.21 -0.44
N GLY A 231 -10.20 5.00 -0.92
CA GLY A 231 -11.50 4.38 -1.02
C GLY A 231 -12.22 4.74 -2.32
N ALA A 232 -12.93 3.77 -2.89
CA ALA A 232 -13.68 3.95 -4.12
C ALA A 232 -14.90 4.87 -3.89
N THR A 233 -15.11 5.82 -4.80
CA THR A 233 -16.19 6.81 -4.69
C THR A 233 -16.97 6.92 -5.98
N MET A 234 -18.28 7.21 -5.85
CA MET A 234 -19.18 7.53 -6.94
C MET A 234 -20.06 8.74 -6.55
N LEU A 235 -20.60 9.44 -7.54
CA LEU A 235 -21.58 10.49 -7.31
C LEU A 235 -22.98 9.87 -7.30
N LEU A 236 -23.61 9.85 -6.15
CA LEU A 236 -24.95 9.31 -5.94
C LEU A 236 -25.88 10.45 -5.52
N GLU A 237 -26.87 10.78 -6.36
CA GLU A 237 -27.84 11.87 -6.10
C GLU A 237 -27.20 13.21 -5.65
N GLY A 238 -26.07 13.55 -6.25
CA GLY A 238 -25.34 14.78 -5.94
C GLY A 238 -24.37 14.67 -4.75
N GLU A 239 -24.36 13.56 -4.02
CA GLU A 239 -23.45 13.31 -2.91
C GLU A 239 -22.34 12.32 -3.27
N VAL A 240 -21.13 12.51 -2.69
CA VAL A 240 -20.00 11.60 -2.89
C VAL A 240 -20.12 10.40 -1.94
N ALA A 241 -20.62 9.30 -2.45
CA ALA A 241 -20.72 8.03 -1.71
C ALA A 241 -19.45 7.20 -1.88
N LYS A 242 -19.01 6.51 -0.80
CA LYS A 242 -18.01 5.45 -0.90
C LYS A 242 -18.68 4.10 -1.13
N VAL A 243 -18.04 3.27 -1.95
CA VAL A 243 -18.51 1.92 -2.29
C VAL A 243 -17.44 0.88 -2.00
N PHE A 244 -17.87 -0.33 -1.64
CA PHE A 244 -16.97 -1.39 -1.17
C PHE A 244 -17.44 -2.76 -1.67
N LEU A 245 -16.50 -3.69 -1.67
CA LEU A 245 -16.70 -5.10 -1.99
C LEU A 245 -17.39 -5.28 -3.36
N PRO A 246 -16.69 -4.87 -4.44
CA PRO A 246 -17.22 -4.99 -5.79
C PRO A 246 -17.28 -6.47 -6.22
N THR A 247 -18.35 -6.82 -6.92
CA THR A 247 -18.52 -8.12 -7.58
C THR A 247 -18.99 -7.86 -9.01
N ILE A 248 -18.37 -8.50 -9.98
CA ILE A 248 -18.85 -8.46 -11.37
C ILE A 248 -20.04 -9.41 -11.49
N VAL A 249 -21.12 -8.94 -12.08
CA VAL A 249 -22.38 -9.69 -12.24
C VAL A 249 -22.85 -9.62 -13.68
N ASP A 250 -23.77 -10.54 -14.05
CA ASP A 250 -24.42 -10.51 -15.34
C ASP A 250 -25.41 -9.35 -15.43
N GLY A 251 -25.54 -8.77 -16.62
CA GLY A 251 -26.47 -7.68 -16.88
C GLY A 251 -26.00 -6.79 -18.01
N GLN A 252 -26.86 -5.87 -18.42
CA GLN A 252 -26.62 -4.87 -19.44
C GLN A 252 -27.32 -3.57 -19.08
N GLY A 253 -26.78 -2.44 -19.51
CA GLY A 253 -27.34 -1.11 -19.31
C GLY A 253 -26.41 -0.03 -19.87
N GLN A 254 -26.81 1.21 -19.79
CA GLN A 254 -25.96 2.33 -20.15
C GLN A 254 -24.87 2.55 -19.08
N PRO A 255 -23.65 2.95 -19.45
CA PRO A 255 -22.59 3.22 -18.47
C PRO A 255 -23.03 4.21 -17.38
N GLY A 256 -22.96 3.79 -16.12
CA GLY A 256 -23.43 4.56 -14.95
C GLY A 256 -24.91 4.35 -14.61
N GLU A 257 -25.66 3.54 -15.36
CA GLU A 257 -27.04 3.21 -15.04
C GLU A 257 -27.14 2.32 -13.80
N VAL A 258 -27.93 2.74 -12.84
CA VAL A 258 -28.28 1.94 -11.66
C VAL A 258 -29.33 0.91 -12.06
N LEU A 259 -28.97 -0.37 -12.00
CA LEU A 259 -29.88 -1.48 -12.33
C LEU A 259 -30.73 -1.96 -11.13
N GLY A 260 -30.45 -1.39 -9.96
CA GLY A 260 -31.15 -1.73 -8.72
C GLY A 260 -30.37 -2.69 -7.83
N LEU A 261 -31.06 -3.24 -6.82
CA LEU A 261 -30.48 -4.19 -5.87
C LEU A 261 -30.50 -5.60 -6.46
N MET A 262 -29.33 -6.20 -6.59
CA MET A 262 -29.12 -7.60 -6.96
C MET A 262 -28.59 -8.42 -5.76
N SER A 263 -28.38 -9.72 -5.94
CA SER A 263 -27.88 -10.63 -4.89
C SER A 263 -26.55 -10.15 -4.25
N HIS A 264 -25.70 -9.50 -5.04
CA HIS A 264 -24.36 -9.02 -4.60
C HIS A 264 -24.33 -7.52 -4.22
N GLY A 265 -25.46 -6.82 -4.17
CA GLY A 265 -25.54 -5.41 -3.79
C GLY A 265 -26.16 -4.50 -4.83
N LEU A 266 -25.84 -3.20 -4.77
CA LEU A 266 -26.29 -2.20 -5.73
C LEU A 266 -25.55 -2.40 -7.06
N ALA A 267 -26.27 -2.77 -8.10
CA ALA A 267 -25.73 -3.05 -9.42
C ALA A 267 -25.72 -1.80 -10.29
N ILE A 268 -24.60 -1.56 -10.97
CA ILE A 268 -24.34 -0.42 -11.84
C ILE A 268 -23.76 -0.94 -13.15
N ALA A 269 -24.36 -0.52 -14.27
CA ALA A 269 -23.84 -0.86 -15.59
C ALA A 269 -22.56 -0.11 -15.89
N CYS A 270 -21.62 -0.80 -16.53
CA CYS A 270 -20.32 -0.28 -16.95
C CYS A 270 -20.24 -0.16 -18.47
N GLY A 271 -19.12 0.34 -19.00
CA GLY A 271 -18.88 0.37 -20.44
C GLY A 271 -18.98 -1.02 -21.08
N THR A 272 -18.61 -2.06 -20.33
CA THR A 272 -18.87 -3.47 -20.65
C THR A 272 -19.11 -4.21 -19.34
N GLY A 273 -20.23 -4.94 -19.25
CA GLY A 273 -20.64 -5.70 -18.07
C GLY A 273 -21.22 -4.82 -16.95
N VAL A 274 -21.47 -5.44 -15.81
CA VAL A 274 -22.11 -4.83 -14.65
C VAL A 274 -21.29 -5.10 -13.40
N ILE A 275 -21.22 -4.12 -12.50
CA ILE A 275 -20.59 -4.24 -11.20
C ILE A 275 -21.63 -4.05 -10.09
N ALA A 276 -21.58 -4.87 -9.05
CA ALA A 276 -22.41 -4.71 -7.86
C ALA A 276 -21.54 -4.40 -6.65
N PHE A 277 -21.93 -3.43 -5.83
CA PHE A 277 -21.26 -3.09 -4.58
C PHE A 277 -22.13 -3.56 -3.41
N SER A 278 -21.58 -4.44 -2.56
CA SER A 278 -22.35 -5.00 -1.44
C SER A 278 -22.52 -4.03 -0.29
N GLU A 279 -21.62 -3.04 -0.16
CA GLU A 279 -21.66 -2.04 0.90
C GLU A 279 -21.41 -0.63 0.37
N ILE A 280 -22.08 0.34 1.02
CA ILE A 280 -22.04 1.76 0.66
C ILE A 280 -21.90 2.59 1.93
N GLN A 281 -21.22 3.72 1.82
CA GLN A 281 -21.09 4.71 2.86
C GLN A 281 -21.42 6.11 2.32
N LEU A 282 -22.52 6.69 2.76
CA LEU A 282 -22.85 8.09 2.49
C LEU A 282 -22.01 9.05 3.35
N PRO A 283 -21.86 10.32 2.94
CA PRO A 283 -21.15 11.32 3.72
C PRO A 283 -21.70 11.41 5.15
N GLY A 284 -20.78 11.42 6.11
CA GLY A 284 -21.14 11.50 7.54
C GLY A 284 -21.77 10.25 8.17
N ARG A 285 -22.10 9.23 7.38
CA ARG A 285 -22.72 7.98 7.87
C ARG A 285 -21.69 6.86 8.02
N LYS A 286 -22.12 5.77 8.68
CA LYS A 286 -21.34 4.53 8.77
C LYS A 286 -21.48 3.73 7.47
N ARG A 287 -20.46 2.96 7.13
CA ARG A 287 -20.49 1.92 6.11
C ARG A 287 -21.58 0.90 6.47
N MET A 288 -22.43 0.54 5.49
CA MET A 288 -23.56 -0.38 5.69
C MET A 288 -23.83 -1.20 4.43
N PRO A 289 -24.51 -2.35 4.55
CA PRO A 289 -24.97 -3.13 3.39
C PRO A 289 -25.83 -2.27 2.44
N ALA A 290 -25.61 -2.42 1.13
CA ALA A 290 -26.40 -1.70 0.11
C ALA A 290 -27.90 -1.92 0.27
N LYS A 291 -28.33 -3.16 0.61
CA LYS A 291 -29.74 -3.48 0.90
C LYS A 291 -30.31 -2.64 2.04
N ALA A 292 -29.54 -2.43 3.11
CA ALA A 292 -30.01 -1.64 4.26
C ALA A 292 -30.07 -0.14 3.91
N LEU A 293 -29.12 0.36 3.11
CA LEU A 293 -29.20 1.73 2.61
C LEU A 293 -30.44 1.95 1.76
N LEU A 294 -30.68 1.08 0.78
CA LEU A 294 -31.79 1.23 -0.18
C LEU A 294 -33.18 1.08 0.46
N ALA A 295 -33.30 0.40 1.60
CA ALA A 295 -34.56 0.34 2.36
C ALA A 295 -34.94 1.70 2.94
N GLY A 296 -34.01 2.55 3.29
CA GLY A 296 -34.24 3.90 3.82
C GLY A 296 -33.96 5.03 2.82
N HIS A 297 -33.34 4.71 1.68
CA HIS A 297 -32.92 5.65 0.65
C HIS A 297 -33.04 4.97 -0.73
N PRO A 298 -34.27 4.79 -1.24
CA PRO A 298 -34.49 4.05 -2.47
C PRO A 298 -33.92 4.80 -3.68
N ILE A 299 -33.14 4.12 -4.49
CA ILE A 299 -32.61 4.63 -5.75
C ILE A 299 -33.41 3.97 -6.88
N VAL A 300 -33.99 4.78 -7.75
CA VAL A 300 -34.80 4.30 -8.85
C VAL A 300 -33.92 3.59 -9.90
N PRO A 301 -34.21 2.33 -10.27
CA PRO A 301 -33.53 1.71 -11.41
C PRO A 301 -33.69 2.56 -12.68
N GLY A 302 -32.65 2.63 -13.52
CA GLY A 302 -32.61 3.54 -14.66
C GLY A 302 -31.97 4.91 -14.34
N THR A 303 -31.73 5.23 -13.04
CA THR A 303 -30.98 6.45 -12.68
C THR A 303 -29.55 6.38 -13.24
N ILE A 304 -29.12 7.41 -13.93
CA ILE A 304 -27.74 7.53 -14.42
C ILE A 304 -26.90 8.29 -13.38
N LEU A 305 -25.87 7.64 -12.88
CA LEU A 305 -24.93 8.27 -11.93
C LEU A 305 -24.18 9.42 -12.59
N GLY A 306 -24.09 10.54 -11.89
CA GLY A 306 -23.30 11.69 -12.31
C GLY A 306 -21.78 11.40 -12.34
N ARG A 307 -21.02 12.29 -12.96
CA ARG A 307 -19.55 12.25 -12.90
C ARG A 307 -19.06 13.08 -11.73
N LEU A 308 -18.06 12.56 -11.04
CA LEU A 308 -17.25 13.38 -10.16
C LEU A 308 -16.33 14.21 -11.05
N ASN A 309 -16.51 15.56 -11.04
CA ASN A 309 -15.58 16.45 -11.74
C ASN A 309 -14.21 16.32 -11.05
N PRO A 310 -13.10 16.22 -11.81
CA PRO A 310 -11.78 16.34 -11.24
C PRO A 310 -11.65 17.75 -10.64
N THR A 311 -11.48 17.83 -9.34
CA THR A 311 -11.15 19.08 -8.62
C THR A 311 -9.65 19.33 -8.68
#